data_a3a00f48fa63e74c82889462567d6055
#
_entry.id   a3a00f48fa63e74c82889462567d6055
#
_cell.length_a   1.000
_cell.length_b   1.000
_cell.length_c   1.000
_cell.angle_alpha   90.00
_cell.angle_beta   90.00
_cell.angle_gamma   90.00
#
_symmetry.space_group_name_H-M   'P 1'
#
loop_
_entity.id
_entity.type
_entity.pdbx_description
1 polymer ?
#
loop_
_entity_poly.entity_id
_entity_poly.type
_entity_poly.pdbx_seq_one_letter_code
_entity_poly.pdbx_strand_id
1 'polypeptide(L)'
;SAGLHIKIPFIERIAKKVSLKEQVADFPPQPVITRDNVTMQIDTVVFFQVMDAKLYTYGVNQPIAAIESLSATTLRNIIGEMELDHTLTSRDVINGKITAILDEATDKWGIKVNRVEVKNIIPPREIQEAMEKQMKAEREKRAVILKADGEKQAAITAAHIHSTHKRKCQIRRIGIALGFSCLTVC
;
A
#
# COMPACT_ATOMS: atom_id res chain seq x y z
N SER A 1 21.07 22.84 -22.87
CA SER A 1 22.19 22.35 -22.04
C SER A 1 22.29 23.19 -20.77
N ALA A 2 22.68 22.55 -19.66
CA ALA A 2 22.98 23.26 -18.42
C ALA A 2 24.31 24.00 -18.57
N GLY A 3 24.36 25.29 -18.20
CA GLY A 3 25.56 26.10 -18.31
C GLY A 3 25.29 27.56 -18.60
N LEU A 4 26.36 28.33 -18.66
CA LEU A 4 26.30 29.74 -19.06
C LEU A 4 26.20 29.84 -20.58
N HIS A 5 25.11 30.38 -21.10
CA HIS A 5 24.90 30.64 -22.52
C HIS A 5 24.79 32.13 -22.76
N ILE A 6 25.61 32.64 -23.68
CA ILE A 6 25.54 34.01 -24.14
C ILE A 6 24.55 34.05 -25.31
N LYS A 7 23.56 34.94 -25.22
CA LYS A 7 22.48 35.08 -26.19
C LYS A 7 22.68 36.37 -27.01
N ILE A 8 22.57 36.28 -28.32
CA ILE A 8 22.52 37.44 -29.21
C ILE A 8 21.06 37.90 -29.32
N PRO A 9 20.71 39.12 -28.83
CA PRO A 9 19.32 39.51 -28.58
C PRO A 9 18.44 39.61 -29.83
N PHE A 10 18.99 39.74 -31.02
CA PHE A 10 18.21 39.87 -32.30
C PHE A 10 18.05 38.54 -33.06
N ILE A 11 18.91 37.56 -32.84
CA ILE A 11 18.94 36.32 -33.63
C ILE A 11 18.41 35.13 -32.84
N GLU A 12 18.64 35.10 -31.52
CA GLU A 12 18.25 33.95 -30.65
C GLU A 12 17.05 34.25 -29.78
N ARG A 13 16.09 33.31 -29.78
CA ARG A 13 14.91 33.34 -28.93
C ARG A 13 14.94 32.21 -27.93
N ILE A 14 14.68 32.51 -26.67
CA ILE A 14 14.50 31.47 -25.65
C ILE A 14 13.16 30.79 -25.91
N ALA A 15 13.18 29.50 -26.29
CA ALA A 15 11.96 28.72 -26.54
C ALA A 15 11.19 28.40 -25.23
N LYS A 16 11.88 27.86 -24.24
CA LYS A 16 11.26 27.48 -22.97
C LYS A 16 12.32 27.42 -21.85
N LYS A 17 11.94 27.80 -20.65
CA LYS A 17 12.74 27.55 -19.44
C LYS A 17 12.23 26.27 -18.78
N VAL A 18 13.08 25.28 -18.62
CA VAL A 18 12.73 23.98 -18.04
C VAL A 18 13.50 23.80 -16.73
N SER A 19 12.82 23.40 -15.66
CA SER A 19 13.45 23.01 -14.42
C SER A 19 13.94 21.56 -14.52
N LEU A 20 15.19 21.30 -14.16
CA LEU A 20 15.79 19.96 -14.11
C LEU A 20 15.59 19.31 -12.71
N LYS A 21 14.94 20.02 -11.79
CA LYS A 21 14.61 19.47 -10.48
C LYS A 21 13.45 18.50 -10.63
N GLU A 22 13.34 17.59 -9.67
CA GLU A 22 12.18 16.72 -9.56
C GLU A 22 10.89 17.55 -9.44
N GLN A 23 9.90 17.17 -10.19
CA GLN A 23 8.59 17.79 -10.24
C GLN A 23 7.53 16.77 -9.87
N VAL A 24 6.45 17.27 -9.31
CA VAL A 24 5.29 16.47 -8.91
C VAL A 24 4.10 16.91 -9.74
N ALA A 25 3.46 15.96 -10.41
CA ALA A 25 2.19 16.18 -11.09
C ALA A 25 1.09 15.40 -10.36
N ASP A 26 0.09 16.12 -9.87
CA ASP A 26 -1.11 15.54 -9.26
C ASP A 26 -2.20 15.50 -10.33
N PHE A 27 -2.70 14.31 -10.64
CA PHE A 27 -3.69 14.11 -11.68
C PHE A 27 -5.08 13.93 -11.06
N PRO A 28 -6.12 14.44 -11.72
CA PRO A 28 -7.49 14.34 -11.22
C PRO A 28 -7.95 12.88 -11.17
N PRO A 29 -8.99 12.59 -10.35
CA PRO A 29 -9.56 11.26 -10.25
C PRO A 29 -10.00 10.70 -11.60
N GLN A 30 -9.49 9.51 -11.94
CA GLN A 30 -9.81 8.82 -13.18
C GLN A 30 -10.81 7.68 -12.90
N PRO A 31 -11.94 7.62 -13.64
CA PRO A 31 -12.85 6.51 -13.52
C PRO A 31 -12.25 5.25 -14.15
N VAL A 32 -12.19 4.19 -13.41
CA VAL A 32 -11.69 2.87 -13.83
C VAL A 32 -12.71 1.79 -13.47
N ILE A 33 -12.69 0.69 -14.21
CA ILE A 33 -13.57 -0.46 -13.98
C ILE A 33 -12.68 -1.66 -13.67
N THR A 34 -12.93 -2.32 -12.54
CA THR A 34 -12.25 -3.56 -12.16
C THR A 34 -12.77 -4.76 -12.92
N ARG A 35 -12.07 -5.90 -12.81
CA ARG A 35 -12.50 -7.18 -13.34
C ARG A 35 -13.89 -7.61 -12.83
N ASP A 36 -14.23 -7.25 -11.59
CA ASP A 36 -15.52 -7.51 -10.95
C ASP A 36 -16.63 -6.56 -11.41
N ASN A 37 -16.38 -5.76 -12.46
CA ASN A 37 -17.30 -4.77 -13.03
C ASN A 37 -17.72 -3.67 -12.05
N VAL A 38 -16.83 -3.30 -11.11
CA VAL A 38 -17.03 -2.20 -10.18
C VAL A 38 -16.33 -0.95 -10.72
N THR A 39 -17.09 0.13 -10.88
CA THR A 39 -16.54 1.44 -11.27
C THR A 39 -16.00 2.15 -10.03
N MET A 40 -14.74 2.54 -10.05
CA MET A 40 -14.11 3.30 -8.96
C MET A 40 -13.39 4.53 -9.50
N GLN A 41 -13.11 5.49 -8.63
CA GLN A 41 -12.29 6.66 -8.94
C GLN A 41 -10.94 6.52 -8.26
N ILE A 42 -9.87 6.78 -9.02
CA ILE A 42 -8.50 6.64 -8.54
C ILE A 42 -7.71 7.90 -8.89
N ASP A 43 -7.10 8.49 -7.86
CA ASP A 43 -6.20 9.63 -7.97
C ASP A 43 -4.77 9.14 -8.03
N THR A 44 -3.96 9.73 -8.90
CA THR A 44 -2.55 9.38 -9.03
C THR A 44 -1.66 10.63 -8.95
N VAL A 45 -0.50 10.43 -8.33
CA VAL A 45 0.57 11.43 -8.26
C VAL A 45 1.81 10.84 -8.91
N VAL A 46 2.39 11.59 -9.85
CA VAL A 46 3.59 11.20 -10.58
C VAL A 46 4.75 12.09 -10.21
N PHE A 47 5.84 11.49 -9.77
CA PHE A 47 7.11 12.14 -9.48
C PHE A 47 8.04 11.91 -10.67
N PHE A 48 8.42 12.98 -11.34
CA PHE A 48 9.25 12.89 -12.53
C PHE A 48 10.33 13.98 -12.55
N GLN A 49 11.38 13.72 -13.30
CA GLN A 49 12.49 14.63 -13.51
C GLN A 49 12.80 14.76 -14.99
N VAL A 50 13.10 15.97 -15.43
CA VAL A 50 13.53 16.20 -16.82
C VAL A 50 15.03 15.94 -16.91
N MET A 51 15.41 14.96 -17.73
CA MET A 51 16.81 14.60 -17.97
C MET A 51 17.38 15.37 -19.17
N ASP A 52 16.61 15.51 -20.25
CA ASP A 52 17.00 16.25 -21.43
C ASP A 52 15.99 17.34 -21.77
N ALA A 53 16.40 18.60 -21.56
CA ALA A 53 15.58 19.78 -21.82
C ALA A 53 15.24 19.96 -23.32
N LYS A 54 16.08 19.44 -24.24
CA LYS A 54 15.85 19.50 -25.69
C LYS A 54 14.73 18.55 -26.09
N LEU A 55 14.81 17.28 -25.66
CA LEU A 55 13.78 16.28 -25.92
C LEU A 55 12.46 16.68 -25.26
N TYR A 56 12.49 17.19 -24.03
CA TYR A 56 11.31 17.70 -23.32
C TYR A 56 10.60 18.84 -24.06
N THR A 57 11.36 19.72 -24.73
CA THR A 57 10.79 20.91 -25.40
C THR A 57 10.32 20.64 -26.83
N TYR A 58 10.99 19.74 -27.54
CA TYR A 58 10.73 19.47 -28.96
C TYR A 58 10.16 18.08 -29.23
N GLY A 59 10.27 17.13 -28.28
CA GLY A 59 9.80 15.76 -28.45
C GLY A 59 8.29 15.62 -28.32
N VAL A 60 7.67 16.44 -27.48
CA VAL A 60 6.22 16.42 -27.25
C VAL A 60 5.69 17.83 -26.99
N ASN A 61 4.52 18.14 -27.51
CA ASN A 61 3.96 19.51 -27.37
C ASN A 61 3.56 19.84 -25.93
N GLN A 62 2.86 18.92 -25.27
CA GLN A 62 2.38 19.07 -23.87
C GLN A 62 2.79 17.83 -23.05
N PRO A 63 4.03 17.78 -22.52
CA PRO A 63 4.54 16.58 -21.86
C PRO A 63 3.72 16.17 -20.63
N ILE A 64 3.23 17.13 -19.84
CA ILE A 64 2.44 16.83 -18.64
C ILE A 64 1.10 16.20 -19.03
N ALA A 65 0.38 16.75 -20.00
CA ALA A 65 -0.88 16.19 -20.48
C ALA A 65 -0.68 14.80 -21.16
N ALA A 66 0.46 14.60 -21.80
CA ALA A 66 0.81 13.30 -22.38
C ALA A 66 1.05 12.26 -21.27
N ILE A 67 1.77 12.61 -20.20
CA ILE A 67 1.96 11.72 -19.02
C ILE A 67 0.62 11.43 -18.35
N GLU A 68 -0.25 12.43 -18.19
CA GLU A 68 -1.59 12.26 -17.63
C GLU A 68 -2.41 11.23 -18.42
N SER A 69 -2.50 11.41 -19.73
CA SER A 69 -3.25 10.51 -20.62
C SER A 69 -2.69 9.08 -20.61
N LEU A 70 -1.36 8.97 -20.61
CA LEU A 70 -0.68 7.68 -20.55
C LEU A 70 -0.88 7.01 -19.19
N SER A 71 -0.77 7.75 -18.10
CA SER A 71 -1.04 7.27 -16.74
C SER A 71 -2.47 6.76 -16.62
N ALA A 72 -3.46 7.54 -17.06
CA ALA A 72 -4.86 7.16 -17.03
C ALA A 72 -5.15 5.87 -17.82
N THR A 73 -4.54 5.74 -19.00
CA THR A 73 -4.72 4.55 -19.86
C THR A 73 -4.06 3.32 -19.23
N THR A 74 -2.83 3.46 -18.73
CA THR A 74 -2.09 2.38 -18.08
C THR A 74 -2.78 1.92 -16.80
N LEU A 75 -3.26 2.88 -16.00
CA LEU A 75 -4.03 2.59 -14.78
C LEU A 75 -5.28 1.78 -15.10
N ARG A 76 -6.04 2.19 -16.13
CA ARG A 76 -7.26 1.48 -16.57
C ARG A 76 -6.96 0.05 -16.99
N ASN A 77 -5.87 -0.18 -17.70
CA ASN A 77 -5.47 -1.51 -18.13
C ASN A 77 -5.09 -2.41 -16.93
N ILE A 78 -4.23 -1.92 -16.04
CA ILE A 78 -3.76 -2.68 -14.87
C ILE A 78 -4.93 -3.04 -13.94
N ILE A 79 -5.81 -2.09 -13.66
CA ILE A 79 -6.95 -2.30 -12.75
C ILE A 79 -8.03 -3.14 -13.40
N GLY A 80 -8.23 -3.03 -14.71
CA GLY A 80 -9.16 -3.88 -15.45
C GLY A 80 -8.84 -5.37 -15.38
N GLU A 81 -7.60 -5.74 -15.08
CA GLU A 81 -7.17 -7.12 -14.86
C GLU A 81 -7.30 -7.58 -13.40
N MET A 82 -7.50 -6.64 -12.47
CA MET A 82 -7.49 -6.90 -11.03
C MET A 82 -8.90 -6.90 -10.44
N GLU A 83 -9.09 -7.71 -9.40
CA GLU A 83 -10.30 -7.70 -8.56
C GLU A 83 -10.26 -6.52 -7.57
N LEU A 84 -11.43 -6.10 -7.08
CA LEU A 84 -11.57 -4.97 -6.16
C LEU A 84 -10.69 -5.12 -4.90
N ASP A 85 -10.74 -6.27 -4.24
CA ASP A 85 -9.98 -6.55 -3.02
C ASP A 85 -8.48 -6.48 -3.27
N HIS A 86 -8.01 -7.01 -4.40
CA HIS A 86 -6.63 -6.92 -4.83
C HIS A 86 -6.20 -5.48 -5.12
N THR A 87 -7.04 -4.69 -5.75
CA THR A 87 -6.76 -3.29 -6.05
C THR A 87 -6.59 -2.46 -4.78
N LEU A 88 -7.37 -2.75 -3.74
CA LEU A 88 -7.29 -2.04 -2.46
C LEU A 88 -6.07 -2.45 -1.62
N THR A 89 -5.64 -3.72 -1.71
CA THR A 89 -4.57 -4.28 -0.88
C THR A 89 -3.18 -4.23 -1.51
N SER A 90 -3.10 -4.26 -2.85
CA SER A 90 -1.83 -4.42 -3.59
C SER A 90 -1.38 -3.13 -4.27
N ARG A 91 -1.48 -1.99 -3.59
CA ARG A 91 -1.08 -0.67 -4.11
C ARG A 91 0.37 -0.64 -4.59
N ASP A 92 1.27 -1.28 -3.88
CA ASP A 92 2.70 -1.32 -4.23
C ASP A 92 2.96 -2.00 -5.58
N VAL A 93 2.21 -3.07 -5.86
CA VAL A 93 2.29 -3.79 -7.15
C VAL A 93 1.77 -2.91 -8.29
N ILE A 94 0.67 -2.19 -8.05
CA ILE A 94 0.10 -1.25 -9.03
C ILE A 94 1.08 -0.12 -9.30
N ASN A 95 1.61 0.52 -8.24
CA ASN A 95 2.59 1.60 -8.34
C ASN A 95 3.82 1.17 -9.13
N GLY A 96 4.37 -0.02 -8.84
CA GLY A 96 5.54 -0.56 -9.54
C GLY A 96 5.28 -0.82 -11.04
N LYS A 97 4.14 -1.43 -11.38
CA LYS A 97 3.76 -1.69 -12.78
C LYS A 97 3.55 -0.39 -13.57
N ILE A 98 2.85 0.60 -12.99
CA ILE A 98 2.63 1.89 -13.63
C ILE A 98 3.95 2.61 -13.84
N THR A 99 4.81 2.65 -12.82
CA THR A 99 6.12 3.33 -12.91
C THR A 99 6.96 2.74 -14.04
N ALA A 100 7.04 1.41 -14.16
CA ALA A 100 7.82 0.76 -15.21
C ALA A 100 7.33 1.09 -16.62
N ILE A 101 6.01 1.05 -16.84
CA ILE A 101 5.42 1.36 -18.16
C ILE A 101 5.55 2.84 -18.50
N LEU A 102 5.36 3.72 -17.51
CA LEU A 102 5.51 5.16 -17.72
C LEU A 102 6.96 5.55 -18.00
N ASP A 103 7.91 5.00 -17.25
CA ASP A 103 9.35 5.29 -17.44
C ASP A 103 9.81 4.91 -18.85
N GLU A 104 9.45 3.70 -19.33
CA GLU A 104 9.75 3.25 -20.69
C GLU A 104 9.15 4.16 -21.76
N ALA A 105 7.92 4.61 -21.57
CA ALA A 105 7.24 5.45 -22.55
C ALA A 105 7.75 6.90 -22.56
N THR A 106 8.10 7.45 -21.39
CA THR A 106 8.51 8.86 -21.22
C THR A 106 9.99 9.08 -21.48
N ASP A 107 10.79 8.03 -21.52
CA ASP A 107 12.23 8.10 -21.81
C ASP A 107 12.49 8.76 -23.18
N LYS A 108 11.64 8.48 -24.16
CA LYS A 108 11.67 9.11 -25.52
C LYS A 108 11.49 10.63 -25.50
N TRP A 109 10.88 11.15 -24.44
CA TRP A 109 10.64 12.60 -24.26
C TRP A 109 11.68 13.25 -23.35
N GLY A 110 12.70 12.50 -22.96
CA GLY A 110 13.75 12.96 -22.03
C GLY A 110 13.25 13.22 -20.62
N ILE A 111 12.18 12.53 -20.21
CA ILE A 111 11.58 12.59 -18.89
C ILE A 111 11.82 11.25 -18.22
N LYS A 112 12.33 11.28 -16.99
CA LYS A 112 12.46 10.12 -16.15
C LYS A 112 11.38 10.12 -15.08
N VAL A 113 10.59 9.07 -15.02
CA VAL A 113 9.59 8.87 -13.98
C VAL A 113 10.26 8.14 -12.83
N ASN A 114 10.43 8.83 -11.69
CA ASN A 114 11.06 8.26 -10.51
C ASN A 114 10.10 7.34 -9.75
N ARG A 115 8.85 7.80 -9.57
CA ARG A 115 7.83 7.10 -8.79
C ARG A 115 6.43 7.54 -9.20
N VAL A 116 5.51 6.60 -9.19
CA VAL A 116 4.07 6.85 -9.31
C VAL A 116 3.38 6.32 -8.06
N GLU A 117 2.49 7.10 -7.48
CA GLU A 117 1.73 6.70 -6.32
C GLU A 117 0.23 6.87 -6.54
N VAL A 118 -0.50 5.84 -6.16
CA VAL A 118 -1.95 5.91 -6.05
C VAL A 118 -2.31 6.57 -4.72
N LYS A 119 -2.93 7.75 -4.80
CA LYS A 119 -3.30 8.57 -3.65
C LYS A 119 -4.57 8.04 -2.97
N ASN A 120 -5.67 8.05 -3.69
CA ASN A 120 -6.96 7.59 -3.20
C ASN A 120 -7.58 6.59 -4.17
N ILE A 121 -8.27 5.60 -3.61
CA ILE A 121 -9.12 4.65 -4.35
C ILE A 121 -10.50 4.77 -3.73
N ILE A 122 -11.45 5.29 -4.48
CA ILE A 122 -12.81 5.57 -4.01
C ILE A 122 -13.78 4.64 -4.74
N PRO A 123 -14.23 3.57 -4.10
CA PRO A 123 -15.28 2.72 -4.65
C PRO A 123 -16.66 3.39 -4.53
N PRO A 124 -17.70 2.92 -5.22
CA PRO A 124 -19.06 3.37 -5.07
C PRO A 124 -19.56 3.20 -3.63
N ARG A 125 -20.40 4.11 -3.16
CA ARG A 125 -20.90 4.13 -1.78
C ARG A 125 -21.59 2.81 -1.37
N GLU A 126 -22.35 2.22 -2.27
CA GLU A 126 -23.06 0.96 -2.00
C GLU A 126 -22.10 -0.20 -1.68
N ILE A 127 -20.99 -0.27 -2.40
CA ILE A 127 -19.94 -1.28 -2.17
C ILE A 127 -19.16 -0.97 -0.91
N GLN A 128 -18.85 0.30 -0.66
CA GLN A 128 -18.18 0.72 0.56
C GLN A 128 -18.99 0.35 1.80
N GLU A 129 -20.30 0.62 1.82
CA GLU A 129 -21.18 0.22 2.93
C GLU A 129 -21.27 -1.31 3.10
N ALA A 130 -21.31 -2.06 2.00
CA ALA A 130 -21.32 -3.52 2.04
C ALA A 130 -20.00 -4.07 2.64
N MET A 131 -18.86 -3.54 2.20
CA MET A 131 -17.54 -3.90 2.72
C MET A 131 -17.40 -3.54 4.20
N GLU A 132 -17.87 -2.37 4.63
CA GLU A 132 -17.84 -1.96 6.05
C GLU A 132 -18.65 -2.93 6.91
N LYS A 133 -19.84 -3.32 6.47
CA LYS A 133 -20.68 -4.31 7.17
C LYS A 133 -20.00 -5.68 7.24
N GLN A 134 -19.41 -6.13 6.14
CA GLN A 134 -18.67 -7.40 6.10
C GLN A 134 -17.46 -7.37 7.04
N MET A 135 -16.64 -6.32 6.98
CA MET A 135 -15.49 -6.16 7.85
C MET A 135 -15.87 -6.10 9.34
N LYS A 136 -16.98 -5.43 9.65
CA LYS A 136 -17.52 -5.38 11.03
C LYS A 136 -17.91 -6.77 11.51
N ALA A 137 -18.68 -7.51 10.73
CA ALA A 137 -19.09 -8.87 11.06
C ALA A 137 -17.89 -9.82 11.21
N GLU A 138 -16.88 -9.69 10.37
CA GLU A 138 -15.66 -10.49 10.46
C GLU A 138 -14.85 -10.16 11.72
N ARG A 139 -14.71 -8.88 12.06
CA ARG A 139 -14.06 -8.45 13.32
C ARG A 139 -14.81 -8.97 14.56
N GLU A 140 -16.12 -8.89 14.56
CA GLU A 140 -16.95 -9.44 15.63
C GLU A 140 -16.77 -10.95 15.76
N LYS A 141 -16.80 -11.68 14.65
CA LYS A 141 -16.52 -13.13 14.62
C LYS A 141 -15.15 -13.46 15.19
N ARG A 142 -14.10 -12.75 14.75
CA ARG A 142 -12.74 -12.94 15.27
C ARG A 142 -12.64 -12.63 16.77
N ALA A 143 -13.30 -11.56 17.22
CA ALA A 143 -13.32 -11.19 18.65
C ALA A 143 -13.98 -12.26 19.52
N VAL A 144 -15.10 -12.84 19.07
CA VAL A 144 -15.79 -13.93 19.78
C VAL A 144 -14.92 -15.19 19.84
N ILE A 145 -14.27 -15.56 18.72
CA ILE A 145 -13.37 -16.71 18.70
C ILE A 145 -12.18 -16.51 19.65
N LEU A 146 -11.51 -15.35 19.58
CA LEU A 146 -10.39 -15.04 20.47
C LEU A 146 -10.80 -15.05 21.96
N LYS A 147 -12.00 -14.55 22.27
CA LYS A 147 -12.52 -14.57 23.63
C LYS A 147 -12.77 -16.01 24.11
N ALA A 148 -13.41 -16.83 23.28
CA ALA A 148 -13.67 -18.24 23.61
C ALA A 148 -12.37 -19.04 23.76
N ASP A 149 -11.38 -18.82 22.90
CA ASP A 149 -10.06 -19.44 23.01
C ASP A 149 -9.32 -18.97 24.27
N GLY A 150 -9.41 -17.69 24.61
CA GLY A 150 -8.86 -17.14 25.85
C GLY A 150 -9.48 -17.77 27.11
N GLU A 151 -10.80 -17.89 27.15
CA GLU A 151 -11.52 -18.54 28.24
C GLU A 151 -11.15 -20.03 28.37
N LYS A 152 -11.07 -20.74 27.23
CA LYS A 152 -10.62 -22.14 27.19
C LYS A 152 -9.19 -22.29 27.74
N GLN A 153 -8.28 -21.44 27.28
CA GLN A 153 -6.89 -21.49 27.73
C GLN A 153 -6.74 -21.16 29.22
N ALA A 154 -7.50 -20.17 29.69
CA ALA A 154 -7.57 -19.85 31.14
C ALA A 154 -8.08 -21.02 31.98
N ALA A 155 -9.15 -21.70 31.54
CA ALA A 155 -9.70 -22.87 32.22
C ALA A 155 -8.69 -24.04 32.25
N ILE A 156 -7.98 -24.31 31.12
CA ILE A 156 -6.95 -25.35 31.07
C ILE A 156 -5.80 -25.02 32.04
N THR A 157 -5.34 -23.77 32.03
CA THR A 157 -4.26 -23.32 32.92
C THR A 157 -4.67 -23.42 34.38
N ALA A 158 -5.87 -23.00 34.74
CA ALA A 158 -6.41 -23.13 36.11
C ALA A 158 -6.50 -24.60 36.53
N ALA A 159 -7.01 -25.50 35.68
CA ALA A 159 -7.07 -26.92 35.92
C ALA A 159 -5.68 -27.55 36.11
N HIS A 160 -4.71 -27.14 35.32
CA HIS A 160 -3.33 -27.61 35.44
C HIS A 160 -2.68 -27.15 36.76
N ILE A 161 -2.86 -25.90 37.14
CA ILE A 161 -2.37 -25.38 38.44
C ILE A 161 -3.02 -26.14 39.60
N HIS A 162 -4.33 -26.38 39.55
CA HIS A 162 -5.04 -27.12 40.59
C HIS A 162 -4.56 -28.58 40.68
N SER A 163 -4.32 -29.25 39.57
CA SER A 163 -3.81 -30.63 39.55
C SER A 163 -2.38 -30.73 40.10
N THR A 164 -1.50 -29.77 39.78
CA THR A 164 -0.12 -29.74 40.29
C THR A 164 -0.11 -29.43 41.80
N HIS A 165 -1.00 -28.57 42.27
CA HIS A 165 -1.13 -28.29 43.71
C HIS A 165 -1.62 -29.53 44.46
N LYS A 166 -2.65 -30.25 43.98
CA LYS A 166 -3.10 -31.51 44.55
C LYS A 166 -1.99 -32.57 44.64
N ARG A 167 -1.19 -32.75 43.58
CA ARG A 167 -0.05 -33.68 43.58
C ARG A 167 1.00 -33.28 44.60
N LYS A 168 1.36 -32.02 44.76
CA LYS A 168 2.29 -31.55 45.77
C LYS A 168 1.77 -31.78 47.18
N CYS A 169 0.48 -31.52 47.43
CA CYS A 169 -0.17 -31.83 48.72
C CYS A 169 -0.18 -33.34 49.05
N GLN A 170 -0.42 -34.19 48.05
CA GLN A 170 -0.46 -35.63 48.22
C GLN A 170 0.93 -36.22 48.54
N ILE A 171 1.98 -35.73 47.82
CA ILE A 171 3.37 -36.10 48.12
C ILE A 171 3.78 -35.66 49.53
N ARG A 172 3.36 -34.47 49.95
CA ARG A 172 3.63 -33.96 51.31
C ARG A 172 2.95 -34.80 52.39
N ARG A 173 1.71 -35.29 52.15
CA ARG A 173 1.00 -36.23 53.07
C ARG A 173 1.70 -37.57 53.17
N ILE A 174 2.18 -38.13 52.05
CA ILE A 174 2.89 -39.41 52.04
C ILE A 174 4.25 -39.27 52.73
N GLY A 175 4.97 -38.16 52.51
CA GLY A 175 6.26 -37.88 53.17
C GLY A 175 6.13 -37.78 54.71
N ILE A 176 5.06 -37.18 55.23
CA ILE A 176 4.78 -37.08 56.64
C ILE A 176 4.42 -38.46 57.24
N ALA A 177 3.70 -39.30 56.47
CA ALA A 177 3.33 -40.65 56.89
C ALA A 177 4.53 -41.62 56.94
N LEU A 178 5.59 -41.36 56.19
CA LEU A 178 6.84 -42.14 56.12
C LEU A 178 7.96 -41.59 57.04
N GLY A 179 7.67 -40.63 57.94
CA GLY A 179 8.62 -40.16 58.96
C GLY A 179 9.83 -39.34 58.37
N PHE A 180 9.77 -38.93 57.11
CA PHE A 180 10.77 -38.02 56.56
C PHE A 180 10.44 -36.57 56.91
N SER A 181 11.12 -36.04 57.91
CA SER A 181 11.12 -34.61 58.22
C SER A 181 11.76 -33.85 57.06
N CYS A 182 10.94 -33.32 56.19
CA CYS A 182 11.42 -32.43 55.15
C CYS A 182 11.63 -31.03 55.73
N LEU A 183 12.84 -30.77 56.18
CA LEU A 183 13.36 -29.44 56.44
C LEU A 183 13.43 -28.67 55.12
N THR A 184 12.71 -27.52 55.11
CA THR A 184 13.01 -26.27 54.41
C THR A 184 13.20 -26.30 52.88
N VAL A 185 12.40 -25.61 52.13
CA VAL A 185 12.69 -24.23 51.69
C VAL A 185 11.41 -23.67 51.02
N CYS A 186 11.10 -22.45 51.41
CA CYS A 186 10.12 -21.59 50.76
C CYS A 186 10.46 -21.33 49.30
#